data_ba49acccb54bc731d9b29a305f515993
#
_entry.id   ba49acccb54bc731d9b29a305f515993
#
_cell.length_a   1.000
_cell.length_b   1.000
_cell.length_c   1.000
_cell.angle_alpha   90.00
_cell.angle_beta   90.00
_cell.angle_gamma   90.00
#
_symmetry.space_group_name_H-M   'P 1'
#
loop_
_entity.id
_entity.type
_entity.pdbx_description
1 polymer ?
#
loop_
_entity_poly.entity_id
_entity_poly.type
_entity_poly.pdbx_seq_one_letter_code
_entity_poly.pdbx_strand_id
1 'polypeptide(L)'
;MTDIKNEEAGEKKSLNFIEQAVENDLKAGKNGGKVQTRFPPEPNGYLHIGHAKAICLDFGIAAAHGGVCNLRFDDTNPTKEDMEYVEAIQEDIRWLGFQWGNVYYASDYFQQLWDFAVTLIKEGKAYVDEQTSEQIAQQKGTPTQ
;
A
#
# COMPACT_ATOMS: atom_id res chain seq x y z
N MET A 1 43.31 10.82 38.60
CA MET A 1 42.92 10.06 37.41
C MET A 1 41.47 9.70 37.59
N THR A 2 40.60 10.49 37.00
CA THR A 2 39.15 10.38 37.10
C THR A 2 38.65 9.94 35.75
N ASP A 3 38.18 8.70 35.67
CA ASP A 3 37.59 8.10 34.46
C ASP A 3 36.26 8.79 34.19
N ILE A 4 36.23 9.55 33.12
CA ILE A 4 34.98 10.11 32.54
C ILE A 4 34.38 9.00 31.68
N LYS A 5 33.37 8.29 32.21
CA LYS A 5 32.48 7.47 31.38
C LYS A 5 31.61 8.38 30.53
N ASN A 6 31.91 8.44 29.25
CA ASN A 6 31.00 8.94 28.24
C ASN A 6 29.85 7.92 28.09
N GLU A 7 28.72 8.20 28.72
CA GLU A 7 27.46 7.56 28.37
C GLU A 7 26.91 8.30 27.12
N GLU A 8 27.14 7.73 25.96
CA GLU A 8 26.38 8.11 24.74
C GLU A 8 24.91 7.76 24.98
N ALA A 9 24.14 8.71 25.47
CA ALA A 9 22.70 8.66 25.45
C ALA A 9 22.25 8.78 23.99
N GLY A 10 22.06 7.64 23.31
CA GLY A 10 21.47 7.60 21.99
C GLY A 10 20.11 8.31 22.01
N GLU A 11 19.99 9.41 21.28
CA GLU A 11 18.73 10.10 21.09
C GLU A 11 17.69 9.09 20.61
N LYS A 12 16.70 8.81 21.43
CA LYS A 12 15.53 8.02 21.03
C LYS A 12 14.81 8.80 19.95
N LYS A 13 15.04 8.44 18.67
CA LYS A 13 14.33 8.99 17.53
C LYS A 13 12.82 8.84 17.80
N SER A 14 12.10 9.95 17.82
CA SER A 14 10.65 9.95 17.94
C SER A 14 10.04 9.21 16.76
N LEU A 15 9.30 8.13 17.03
CA LEU A 15 8.59 7.38 15.99
C LEU A 15 7.36 8.17 15.53
N ASN A 16 7.09 8.16 14.23
CA ASN A 16 5.80 8.63 13.73
C ASN A 16 4.69 7.61 14.05
N PHE A 17 3.43 7.99 13.84
CA PHE A 17 2.28 7.15 14.24
C PHE A 17 2.23 5.79 13.50
N ILE A 18 2.74 5.71 12.26
CA ILE A 18 2.80 4.47 11.48
C ILE A 18 3.89 3.56 12.04
N GLU A 19 5.09 4.08 12.24
CA GLU A 19 6.19 3.35 12.90
C GLU A 19 5.77 2.84 14.28
N GLN A 20 5.06 3.66 15.06
CA GLN A 20 4.54 3.25 16.36
C GLN A 20 3.52 2.11 16.26
N ALA A 21 2.64 2.13 15.25
CA ALA A 21 1.68 1.06 15.00
C ALA A 21 2.39 -0.25 14.63
N VAL A 22 3.38 -0.20 13.74
CA VAL A 22 4.20 -1.37 13.36
C VAL A 22 4.93 -1.95 14.57
N GLU A 23 5.57 -1.11 15.38
CA GLU A 23 6.25 -1.54 16.61
C GLU A 23 5.29 -2.21 17.60
N ASN A 24 4.09 -1.67 17.77
CA ASN A 24 3.09 -2.26 18.65
C ASN A 24 2.61 -3.62 18.15
N ASP A 25 2.40 -3.76 16.84
CA ASP A 25 1.99 -5.01 16.20
C ASP A 25 3.09 -6.09 16.29
N LEU A 26 4.35 -5.71 16.12
CA LEU A 26 5.50 -6.59 16.31
C LEU A 26 5.61 -7.07 17.76
N LYS A 27 5.48 -6.16 18.74
CA LYS A 27 5.47 -6.50 20.17
C LYS A 27 4.33 -7.44 20.56
N ALA A 28 3.18 -7.27 19.90
CA ALA A 28 2.02 -8.14 20.09
C ALA A 28 2.13 -9.50 19.36
N GLY A 29 3.22 -9.74 18.62
CA GLY A 29 3.43 -10.97 17.85
C GLY A 29 2.48 -11.14 16.67
N LYS A 30 1.83 -10.07 16.22
CA LYS A 30 0.95 -10.12 15.05
C LYS A 30 1.72 -10.54 13.79
N ASN A 31 1.02 -11.21 12.87
CA ASN A 31 1.57 -11.67 11.59
C ASN A 31 2.86 -12.51 11.72
N GLY A 32 3.06 -13.17 12.86
CA GLY A 32 4.28 -13.93 13.13
C GLY A 32 5.56 -13.08 13.16
N GLY A 33 5.46 -11.80 13.51
CA GLY A 33 6.56 -10.85 13.55
C GLY A 33 7.08 -10.42 12.17
N LYS A 34 6.33 -10.68 11.11
CA LYS A 34 6.70 -10.28 9.75
C LYS A 34 6.09 -8.94 9.39
N VAL A 35 6.90 -8.08 8.75
CA VAL A 35 6.45 -6.81 8.18
C VAL A 35 6.38 -6.94 6.66
N GLN A 36 5.23 -6.66 6.10
CA GLN A 36 5.02 -6.60 4.66
C GLN A 36 4.21 -5.37 4.31
N THR A 37 4.71 -4.61 3.35
CA THR A 37 4.05 -3.44 2.79
C THR A 37 3.79 -3.65 1.30
N ARG A 38 3.06 -2.74 0.69
CA ARG A 38 2.89 -2.71 -0.77
C ARG A 38 2.80 -1.27 -1.26
N PHE A 39 3.32 -1.04 -2.45
CA PHE A 39 3.05 0.15 -3.23
C PHE A 39 2.12 -0.23 -4.38
N PRO A 40 0.86 0.26 -4.41
CA PRO A 40 -0.15 -0.13 -5.40
C PRO A 40 -0.43 0.97 -6.43
N PRO A 41 0.48 1.31 -7.36
CA PRO A 41 0.23 2.34 -8.35
C PRO A 41 -0.75 1.86 -9.43
N GLU A 42 -1.59 2.77 -9.94
CA GLU A 42 -2.33 2.59 -11.18
C GLU A 42 -1.41 3.00 -12.34
N PRO A 43 -1.19 2.14 -13.36
CA PRO A 43 -0.25 2.45 -14.45
C PRO A 43 -0.89 3.31 -15.55
N ASN A 44 -1.44 4.46 -15.17
CA ASN A 44 -2.18 5.40 -16.03
C ASN A 44 -1.46 6.74 -16.26
N GLY A 45 -0.22 6.86 -15.81
CA GLY A 45 0.59 8.06 -15.92
C GLY A 45 1.93 7.95 -15.20
N TYR A 46 2.78 8.94 -15.40
CA TYR A 46 4.07 9.05 -14.69
C TYR A 46 3.88 9.42 -13.23
N LEU A 47 4.84 8.99 -12.39
CA LEU A 47 4.84 9.34 -10.98
C LEU A 47 5.17 10.82 -10.74
N HIS A 48 4.75 11.34 -9.63
CA HIS A 48 5.09 12.67 -9.14
C HIS A 48 5.59 12.62 -7.68
N ILE A 49 6.00 13.76 -7.13
CA ILE A 49 6.58 13.85 -5.78
C ILE A 49 5.69 13.25 -4.67
N GLY A 50 4.37 13.25 -4.84
CA GLY A 50 3.45 12.61 -3.90
C GLY A 50 3.62 11.09 -3.88
N HIS A 51 3.85 10.48 -5.04
CA HIS A 51 4.15 9.05 -5.14
C HIS A 51 5.53 8.72 -4.55
N ALA A 52 6.54 9.58 -4.78
CA ALA A 52 7.86 9.40 -4.18
C ALA A 52 7.78 9.36 -2.65
N LYS A 53 6.94 10.21 -2.03
CA LYS A 53 6.68 10.18 -0.59
C LYS A 53 6.09 8.84 -0.14
N ALA A 54 5.10 8.31 -0.87
CA ALA A 54 4.49 7.02 -0.56
C ALA A 54 5.50 5.87 -0.71
N ILE A 55 6.28 5.86 -1.80
CA ILE A 55 7.33 4.88 -2.03
C ILE A 55 8.33 4.88 -0.86
N CYS A 56 8.86 6.06 -0.49
CA CYS A 56 9.79 6.17 0.63
C CYS A 56 9.20 5.66 1.94
N LEU A 57 7.91 5.86 2.17
CA LEU A 57 7.22 5.35 3.36
C LEU A 57 7.06 3.84 3.32
N ASP A 58 6.48 3.29 2.25
CA ASP A 58 6.14 1.88 2.13
C ASP A 58 7.41 1.00 2.12
N PHE A 59 8.37 1.34 1.28
CA PHE A 59 9.64 0.62 1.19
C PHE A 59 10.53 0.85 2.41
N GLY A 60 10.55 2.09 2.95
CA GLY A 60 11.34 2.43 4.12
C GLY A 60 10.91 1.68 5.36
N ILE A 61 9.60 1.55 5.61
CA ILE A 61 9.07 0.75 6.73
C ILE A 61 9.47 -0.73 6.59
N ALA A 62 9.29 -1.31 5.40
CA ALA A 62 9.68 -2.69 5.16
C ALA A 62 11.17 -2.90 5.43
N ALA A 63 12.02 -2.03 4.87
CA ALA A 63 13.47 -2.11 5.02
C ALA A 63 13.91 -1.96 6.49
N ALA A 64 13.32 -1.01 7.25
CA ALA A 64 13.65 -0.76 8.64
C ALA A 64 13.37 -1.96 9.56
N HIS A 65 12.45 -2.86 9.17
CA HIS A 65 12.05 -4.02 9.96
C HIS A 65 12.47 -5.36 9.33
N GLY A 66 13.38 -5.35 8.34
CA GLY A 66 13.80 -6.57 7.63
C GLY A 66 12.66 -7.27 6.89
N GLY A 67 11.63 -6.51 6.54
CA GLY A 67 10.44 -6.96 5.84
C GLY A 67 10.56 -6.84 4.31
N VAL A 68 9.44 -6.99 3.63
CA VAL A 68 9.36 -6.90 2.16
C VAL A 68 8.27 -5.91 1.75
N CYS A 69 8.57 -5.10 0.73
CA CYS A 69 7.57 -4.30 0.03
C CYS A 69 7.30 -4.93 -1.33
N ASN A 70 6.03 -5.20 -1.66
CA ASN A 70 5.63 -5.70 -2.96
C ASN A 70 5.13 -4.54 -3.84
N LEU A 71 5.40 -4.64 -5.15
CA LEU A 71 4.83 -3.76 -6.15
C LEU A 71 3.57 -4.42 -6.72
N ARG A 72 2.42 -3.80 -6.55
CA ARG A 72 1.16 -4.31 -7.07
C ARG A 72 0.52 -3.27 -7.98
N PHE A 73 0.56 -3.48 -9.26
CA PHE A 73 -0.15 -2.62 -10.21
C PHE A 73 -1.66 -2.79 -10.06
N ASP A 74 -2.36 -1.66 -9.90
CA ASP A 74 -3.82 -1.61 -9.87
C ASP A 74 -4.34 -1.37 -11.29
N ASP A 75 -4.11 -2.35 -12.15
CA ASP A 75 -4.38 -2.36 -13.58
C ASP A 75 -5.83 -2.78 -13.87
N THR A 76 -6.79 -2.01 -13.37
CA THR A 76 -8.21 -2.34 -13.45
C THR A 76 -8.96 -1.56 -14.54
N ASN A 77 -8.29 -0.62 -15.20
CA ASN A 77 -8.88 0.22 -16.25
C ASN A 77 -8.09 0.15 -17.57
N PRO A 78 -8.35 -0.83 -18.44
CA PRO A 78 -7.57 -1.08 -19.66
C PRO A 78 -7.61 0.06 -20.68
N THR A 79 -8.49 1.05 -20.51
CA THR A 79 -8.59 2.18 -21.42
C THR A 79 -7.59 3.31 -21.14
N LYS A 80 -6.92 3.28 -20.01
CA LYS A 80 -6.00 4.34 -19.54
C LYS A 80 -4.61 3.83 -19.20
N GLU A 81 -4.42 2.53 -19.18
CA GLU A 81 -3.20 1.88 -18.72
C GLU A 81 -2.29 1.53 -19.90
N ASP A 82 -1.00 1.75 -19.73
CA ASP A 82 0.01 1.46 -20.72
C ASP A 82 1.25 0.82 -20.09
N MET A 83 1.87 -0.08 -20.84
CA MET A 83 3.13 -0.73 -20.44
C MET A 83 4.26 0.27 -20.25
N GLU A 84 4.24 1.41 -20.95
CA GLU A 84 5.20 2.48 -20.76
C GLU A 84 5.19 2.99 -19.31
N TYR A 85 4.00 3.16 -18.73
CA TYR A 85 3.90 3.59 -17.32
C TYR A 85 4.32 2.50 -16.34
N VAL A 86 4.04 1.24 -16.65
CA VAL A 86 4.52 0.10 -15.84
C VAL A 86 6.05 0.10 -15.77
N GLU A 87 6.73 0.30 -16.88
CA GLU A 87 8.19 0.36 -16.95
C GLU A 87 8.74 1.59 -16.24
N ALA A 88 8.18 2.78 -16.50
CA ALA A 88 8.58 4.03 -15.88
C ALA A 88 8.45 4.00 -14.36
N ILE A 89 7.34 3.46 -13.82
CA ILE A 89 7.13 3.31 -12.37
C ILE A 89 8.21 2.42 -11.75
N GLN A 90 8.55 1.31 -12.39
CA GLN A 90 9.61 0.43 -11.91
C GLN A 90 10.98 1.12 -11.93
N GLU A 91 11.26 1.90 -12.97
CA GLU A 91 12.49 2.66 -13.09
C GLU A 91 12.60 3.73 -11.99
N ASP A 92 11.53 4.48 -11.74
CA ASP A 92 11.45 5.50 -10.68
C ASP A 92 11.70 4.90 -9.28
N ILE A 93 11.13 3.73 -8.99
CA ILE A 93 11.37 3.03 -7.71
C ILE A 93 12.84 2.66 -7.57
N ARG A 94 13.48 2.13 -8.63
CA ARG A 94 14.90 1.81 -8.62
C ARG A 94 15.76 3.05 -8.47
N TRP A 95 15.39 4.13 -9.15
CA TRP A 95 16.08 5.42 -9.07
C TRP A 95 16.06 5.99 -7.65
N LEU A 96 14.94 5.81 -6.92
CA LEU A 96 14.83 6.16 -5.50
C LEU A 96 15.65 5.24 -4.57
N GLY A 97 16.29 4.20 -5.11
CA GLY A 97 17.17 3.29 -4.37
C GLY A 97 16.45 2.09 -3.74
N PHE A 98 15.20 1.81 -4.13
CA PHE A 98 14.43 0.71 -3.60
C PHE A 98 14.33 -0.49 -4.54
N GLN A 99 14.06 -1.67 -3.96
CA GLN A 99 13.75 -2.89 -4.67
C GLN A 99 12.52 -3.55 -4.04
N TRP A 100 11.64 -4.06 -4.87
CA TRP A 100 10.46 -4.79 -4.42
C TRP A 100 10.73 -6.29 -4.28
N GLY A 101 9.85 -6.97 -3.51
CA GLY A 101 9.89 -8.43 -3.39
C GLY A 101 9.28 -9.08 -4.62
N ASN A 102 7.98 -8.93 -4.81
CA ASN A 102 7.25 -9.46 -5.95
C ASN A 102 6.51 -8.35 -6.69
N VAL A 103 6.21 -8.61 -7.98
CA VAL A 103 5.31 -7.81 -8.79
C VAL A 103 4.00 -8.58 -8.95
N TYR A 104 2.89 -7.89 -8.75
CA TYR A 104 1.53 -8.41 -8.94
C TYR A 104 0.73 -7.45 -9.80
N TYR A 105 -0.24 -7.98 -10.52
CA TYR A 105 -1.23 -7.22 -11.30
C TYR A 105 -2.62 -7.55 -10.77
N ALA A 106 -3.44 -6.54 -10.54
CA ALA A 106 -4.81 -6.74 -10.05
C ALA A 106 -5.65 -7.55 -11.05
N SER A 107 -5.41 -7.34 -12.34
CA SER A 107 -6.09 -8.05 -13.43
C SER A 107 -5.89 -9.58 -13.40
N ASP A 108 -4.77 -10.08 -12.88
CA ASP A 108 -4.51 -11.51 -12.73
C ASP A 108 -5.47 -12.20 -11.76
N TYR A 109 -6.16 -11.42 -10.92
CA TYR A 109 -7.02 -11.93 -9.84
C TYR A 109 -8.51 -11.68 -10.08
N PHE A 110 -8.94 -11.23 -11.24
CA PHE A 110 -10.35 -10.88 -11.53
C PHE A 110 -11.31 -12.05 -11.30
N GLN A 111 -10.95 -13.25 -11.72
CA GLN A 111 -11.78 -14.41 -11.48
C GLN A 111 -11.92 -14.70 -9.97
N GLN A 112 -10.83 -14.63 -9.21
CA GLN A 112 -10.85 -14.83 -7.77
C GLN A 112 -11.66 -13.75 -7.05
N LEU A 113 -11.56 -12.50 -7.47
CA LEU A 113 -12.35 -11.39 -6.93
C LEU A 113 -13.86 -11.60 -7.20
N TRP A 114 -14.21 -12.08 -8.40
CA TRP A 114 -15.57 -12.46 -8.73
C TRP A 114 -16.10 -13.59 -7.80
N ASP A 115 -15.32 -14.62 -7.61
CA ASP A 115 -15.71 -15.75 -6.74
C ASP A 115 -15.88 -15.29 -5.28
N PHE A 116 -15.06 -14.38 -4.80
CA PHE A 116 -15.23 -13.77 -3.48
C PHE A 116 -16.50 -12.92 -3.39
N ALA A 117 -16.81 -12.11 -4.40
CA ALA A 117 -18.04 -11.33 -4.45
C ALA A 117 -19.28 -12.24 -4.40
N VAL A 118 -19.30 -13.30 -5.20
CA VAL A 118 -20.37 -14.30 -5.18
C VAL A 118 -20.50 -14.96 -3.80
N THR A 119 -19.40 -15.26 -3.16
CA THR A 119 -19.40 -15.84 -1.81
C THR A 119 -20.01 -14.88 -0.80
N LEU A 120 -19.62 -13.60 -0.83
CA LEU A 120 -20.19 -12.58 0.07
C LEU A 120 -21.70 -12.41 -0.14
N ILE A 121 -22.17 -12.45 -1.38
CA ILE A 121 -23.61 -12.39 -1.70
C ILE A 121 -24.34 -13.61 -1.11
N LYS A 122 -23.80 -14.81 -1.30
CA LYS A 122 -24.38 -16.04 -0.74
C LYS A 122 -24.43 -16.06 0.79
N GLU A 123 -23.47 -15.41 1.44
CA GLU A 123 -23.41 -15.23 2.89
C GLU A 123 -24.28 -14.07 3.40
N GLY A 124 -24.98 -13.35 2.53
CA GLY A 124 -25.80 -12.19 2.89
C GLY A 124 -25.00 -10.96 3.34
N LYS A 125 -23.71 -10.89 3.02
CA LYS A 125 -22.80 -9.78 3.37
C LYS A 125 -22.63 -8.74 2.26
N ALA A 126 -23.13 -9.03 1.07
CA ALA A 126 -23.14 -8.14 -0.08
C ALA A 126 -24.44 -8.34 -0.88
N TYR A 127 -24.79 -7.37 -1.68
CA TYR A 127 -25.97 -7.44 -2.58
C TYR A 127 -25.63 -6.75 -3.92
N VAL A 128 -26.41 -7.04 -4.94
CA VAL A 128 -26.32 -6.36 -6.23
C VAL A 128 -27.21 -5.11 -6.18
N ASP A 129 -26.66 -3.96 -6.51
CA ASP A 129 -27.38 -2.72 -6.66
C ASP A 129 -27.75 -2.53 -8.13
N GLU A 130 -29.05 -2.44 -8.42
CA GLU A 130 -29.60 -2.27 -9.76
C GLU A 130 -29.89 -0.80 -10.12
N GLN A 131 -29.47 0.15 -9.28
CA GLN A 131 -29.70 1.57 -9.50
C GLN A 131 -28.90 2.09 -10.69
N THR A 132 -29.49 3.04 -11.41
CA THR A 132 -28.75 3.78 -12.45
C THR A 132 -27.74 4.76 -11.82
N SER A 133 -26.75 5.17 -12.61
CA SER A 133 -25.77 6.17 -12.16
C SER A 133 -26.42 7.48 -11.69
N GLU A 134 -27.54 7.87 -12.31
CA GLU A 134 -28.31 9.07 -11.93
C GLU A 134 -29.00 8.89 -10.56
N GLN A 135 -29.59 7.71 -10.32
CA GLN A 135 -30.21 7.39 -9.04
C GLN A 135 -29.17 7.37 -7.92
N ILE A 136 -28.00 6.74 -8.15
CA ILE A 136 -26.88 6.75 -7.21
C ILE A 136 -26.40 8.17 -6.93
N ALA A 137 -26.25 9.00 -7.96
CA ALA A 137 -25.82 10.39 -7.80
C ALA A 137 -26.81 11.24 -6.96
N GLN A 138 -28.11 10.97 -7.09
CA GLN A 138 -29.14 11.65 -6.30
C GLN A 138 -29.18 11.19 -4.86
N GLN A 139 -28.98 9.89 -4.60
CA GLN A 139 -29.06 9.29 -3.28
C GLN A 139 -27.77 9.42 -2.44
N LYS A 140 -26.66 9.52 -3.11
CA LYS A 140 -25.34 9.64 -2.45
C LYS A 140 -25.21 10.88 -1.54
N GLY A 141 -26.11 11.86 -1.71
CA GLY A 141 -26.12 13.08 -0.92
C GLY A 141 -24.95 14.02 -1.23
N THR A 142 -24.83 15.04 -0.39
CA THR A 142 -23.71 15.99 -0.41
C THR A 142 -22.98 15.95 0.94
N PRO A 143 -21.78 16.52 1.07
CA PRO A 143 -21.07 16.56 2.33
C PRO A 143 -21.81 17.24 3.48
N THR A 144 -22.91 17.94 3.18
CA THR A 144 -23.72 18.70 4.15
C THR A 144 -25.16 18.21 4.27
N GLN A 145 -25.53 17.17 3.55
CA GLN A 145 -26.87 16.52 3.60
C GLN A 145 -26.73 15.02 3.56
#